data_4eb96ab32c06c59f1b076ac556584b52
#
_entry.id   4eb96ab32c06c59f1b076ac556584b52
#
_cell.length_a   1.000
_cell.length_b   1.000
_cell.length_c   1.000
_cell.angle_alpha   90.00
_cell.angle_beta   90.00
_cell.angle_gamma   90.00
#
_symmetry.space_group_name_H-M   'P 1'
#
loop_
_entity.id
_entity.type
_entity.pdbx_description
1 polymer ?
#
loop_
_entity_poly.entity_id
_entity_poly.type
_entity_poly.pdbx_seq_one_letter_code
_entity_poly.pdbx_strand_id
1 'polypeptide(L)'
;DLKLMNKANVNCVTLGVFSWAELEPKEDVYTFEWLEEIIDKLRERKIQVILATPSGGMPHWLTQKYPETLQVQADGTVNLPGKRHNFCYSSPVMRWKVKQIDRALARRFGKKENVILWHISNEFGGNFKDSTCHCEKCQKKFREWLKNKYGTLDKLNASWWTGFWSHKYTDW
;
A
#
# COMPACT_ATOMS: atom_id res chain seq x y z
N ASP A 1 -22.18 -11.88 14.92
CA ASP A 1 -21.60 -12.39 13.66
C ASP A 1 -21.01 -13.81 13.81
N LEU A 2 -20.25 -14.13 14.87
CA LEU A 2 -19.59 -15.44 15.04
C LEU A 2 -20.57 -16.63 15.00
N LYS A 3 -21.78 -16.50 15.56
CA LYS A 3 -22.83 -17.56 15.48
C LYS A 3 -23.28 -17.80 14.03
N LEU A 4 -23.37 -16.73 13.24
CA LEU A 4 -23.75 -16.83 11.82
C LEU A 4 -22.63 -17.44 10.99
N MET A 5 -21.37 -17.05 11.26
CA MET A 5 -20.19 -17.64 10.64
C MET A 5 -20.13 -19.16 10.87
N ASN A 6 -20.37 -19.59 12.11
CA ASN A 6 -20.41 -21.03 12.43
C ASN A 6 -21.55 -21.76 11.69
N LYS A 7 -22.75 -21.17 11.64
CA LYS A 7 -23.88 -21.75 10.90
C LYS A 7 -23.60 -21.87 9.39
N ALA A 8 -22.83 -20.91 8.86
CA ALA A 8 -22.42 -20.90 7.46
C ALA A 8 -21.17 -21.74 7.16
N ASN A 9 -20.64 -22.46 8.15
CA ASN A 9 -19.41 -23.24 8.06
C ASN A 9 -18.18 -22.41 7.60
N VAL A 10 -18.13 -21.13 7.98
CA VAL A 10 -16.95 -20.29 7.72
C VAL A 10 -15.79 -20.80 8.57
N ASN A 11 -14.69 -21.17 7.94
CA ASN A 11 -13.49 -21.70 8.57
C ASN A 11 -12.28 -20.75 8.49
N CYS A 12 -12.35 -19.69 7.69
CA CYS A 12 -11.29 -18.70 7.55
C CYS A 12 -11.88 -17.33 7.24
N VAL A 13 -11.25 -16.27 7.77
CA VAL A 13 -11.63 -14.87 7.52
C VAL A 13 -10.41 -14.00 7.28
N THR A 14 -10.55 -12.96 6.46
CA THR A 14 -9.53 -11.92 6.30
C THR A 14 -9.88 -10.73 7.19
N LEU A 15 -8.89 -10.23 7.94
CA LEU A 15 -9.05 -9.10 8.87
C LEU A 15 -8.07 -7.98 8.57
N GLY A 16 -8.50 -6.73 8.80
CA GLY A 16 -7.62 -5.58 8.92
C GLY A 16 -7.16 -4.92 7.62
N VAL A 17 -7.74 -5.26 6.45
CA VAL A 17 -7.27 -4.80 5.13
C VAL A 17 -7.11 -3.28 5.02
N PHE A 18 -8.00 -2.48 5.60
CA PHE A 18 -8.00 -1.01 5.55
C PHE A 18 -8.02 -0.37 6.94
N SER A 19 -7.60 -1.09 7.97
CA SER A 19 -7.77 -0.67 9.36
C SER A 19 -6.61 0.16 9.91
N TRP A 20 -5.78 0.79 9.08
CA TRP A 20 -4.59 1.50 9.58
C TRP A 20 -4.94 2.59 10.60
N ALA A 21 -5.98 3.40 10.33
CA ALA A 21 -6.38 4.46 11.27
C ALA A 21 -6.86 3.91 12.63
N GLU A 22 -7.48 2.73 12.66
CA GLU A 22 -7.89 2.05 13.90
C GLU A 22 -6.72 1.36 14.60
N LEU A 23 -5.73 0.90 13.86
CA LEU A 23 -4.53 0.25 14.41
C LEU A 23 -3.48 1.25 14.90
N GLU A 24 -3.43 2.44 14.29
CA GLU A 24 -2.52 3.53 14.60
C GLU A 24 -3.26 4.88 14.48
N PRO A 25 -4.13 5.22 15.47
CA PRO A 25 -4.96 6.44 15.43
C PRO A 25 -4.15 7.74 15.47
N LYS A 26 -2.92 7.68 15.96
CA LYS A 26 -1.91 8.74 15.94
C LYS A 26 -0.57 8.12 15.62
N GLU A 27 0.33 8.91 15.07
CA GLU A 27 1.67 8.46 14.74
C GLU A 27 2.36 7.78 15.93
N ASP A 28 2.85 6.55 15.69
CA ASP A 28 3.57 5.71 16.65
C ASP A 28 2.74 5.30 17.90
N VAL A 29 1.40 5.52 17.88
CA VAL A 29 0.47 5.07 18.92
C VAL A 29 -0.39 3.93 18.39
N TYR A 30 -0.14 2.72 18.85
CA TYR A 30 -0.80 1.50 18.36
C TYR A 30 -1.92 1.06 19.32
N THR A 31 -3.07 0.67 18.75
CA THR A 31 -4.26 0.18 19.46
C THR A 31 -4.66 -1.19 18.91
N PHE A 32 -3.96 -2.23 19.32
CA PHE A 32 -4.12 -3.60 18.79
C PHE A 32 -5.08 -4.48 19.59
N GLU A 33 -5.54 -4.03 20.77
CA GLU A 33 -6.31 -4.82 21.72
C GLU A 33 -7.63 -5.33 21.13
N TRP A 34 -8.33 -4.49 20.41
CA TRP A 34 -9.58 -4.84 19.74
C TRP A 34 -9.39 -5.94 18.66
N LEU A 35 -8.30 -5.85 17.91
CA LEU A 35 -7.97 -6.84 16.88
C LEU A 35 -7.56 -8.18 17.51
N GLU A 36 -6.79 -8.12 18.59
CA GLU A 36 -6.39 -9.30 19.36
C GLU A 36 -7.61 -10.02 19.94
N GLU A 37 -8.57 -9.29 20.51
CA GLU A 37 -9.83 -9.86 21.02
C GLU A 37 -10.62 -10.57 19.92
N ILE A 38 -10.69 -9.99 18.72
CA ILE A 38 -11.36 -10.62 17.57
C ILE A 38 -10.63 -11.90 17.16
N ILE A 39 -9.29 -11.87 17.05
CA ILE A 39 -8.48 -13.03 16.68
C ILE A 39 -8.65 -14.17 17.70
N ASP A 40 -8.65 -13.87 18.99
CA ASP A 40 -8.81 -14.86 20.05
C ASP A 40 -10.24 -15.45 20.05
N LYS A 41 -11.28 -14.66 19.84
CA LYS A 41 -12.67 -15.14 19.69
C LYS A 41 -12.84 -16.05 18.45
N LEU A 42 -12.14 -15.77 17.37
CA LEU A 42 -12.13 -16.62 16.18
C LEU A 42 -11.42 -17.94 16.45
N ARG A 43 -10.28 -17.92 17.19
CA ARG A 43 -9.56 -19.11 17.60
C ARG A 43 -10.44 -20.07 18.43
N GLU A 44 -11.20 -19.54 19.39
CA GLU A 44 -12.15 -20.33 20.19
C GLU A 44 -13.21 -21.04 19.33
N ARG A 45 -13.49 -20.51 18.15
CA ARG A 45 -14.44 -21.08 17.17
C ARG A 45 -13.77 -21.90 16.09
N LYS A 46 -12.47 -22.15 16.19
CA LYS A 46 -11.65 -22.86 15.20
C LYS A 46 -11.67 -22.20 13.82
N ILE A 47 -11.87 -20.87 13.78
CA ILE A 47 -11.82 -20.07 12.56
C ILE A 47 -10.41 -19.52 12.40
N GLN A 48 -9.81 -19.79 11.25
CA GLN A 48 -8.49 -19.28 10.87
C GLN A 48 -8.55 -17.82 10.42
N VAL A 49 -7.42 -17.15 10.50
CA VAL A 49 -7.29 -15.73 10.14
C VAL A 49 -6.22 -15.55 9.08
N ILE A 50 -6.57 -14.83 8.03
CA ILE A 50 -5.65 -14.18 7.13
C ILE A 50 -5.53 -12.73 7.61
N LEU A 51 -4.41 -12.38 8.23
CA LEU A 51 -4.22 -11.04 8.78
C LEU A 51 -3.64 -10.11 7.73
N ALA A 52 -4.31 -8.98 7.48
CA ALA A 52 -3.84 -8.03 6.50
C ALA A 52 -2.85 -7.01 7.09
N THR A 53 -1.87 -6.61 6.27
CA THR A 53 -1.15 -5.37 6.47
C THR A 53 -1.99 -4.23 5.90
N PRO A 54 -2.23 -3.12 6.64
CA PRO A 54 -3.34 -2.21 6.36
C PRO A 54 -3.02 -1.12 5.34
N SER A 55 -1.89 -1.22 4.64
CA SER A 55 -1.33 -0.14 3.81
C SER A 55 -2.15 0.23 2.56
N GLY A 56 -3.23 -0.51 2.25
CA GLY A 56 -4.17 -0.15 1.20
C GLY A 56 -4.97 1.13 1.50
N GLY A 57 -5.11 1.52 2.77
CA GLY A 57 -5.78 2.74 3.22
C GLY A 57 -4.93 3.51 4.21
N MET A 58 -4.56 4.76 3.89
CA MET A 58 -3.76 5.62 4.75
C MET A 58 -4.62 6.30 5.83
N PRO A 59 -4.12 6.46 7.06
CA PRO A 59 -4.75 7.32 8.06
C PRO A 59 -4.57 8.81 7.72
N HIS A 60 -5.56 9.62 8.08
CA HIS A 60 -5.54 11.07 7.78
C HIS A 60 -4.35 11.81 8.40
N TRP A 61 -3.93 11.44 9.62
CA TRP A 61 -2.78 12.06 10.28
C TRP A 61 -1.49 11.96 9.45
N LEU A 62 -1.33 10.85 8.69
CA LEU A 62 -0.16 10.64 7.85
C LEU A 62 -0.11 11.64 6.69
N THR A 63 -1.23 11.87 6.02
CA THR A 63 -1.30 12.83 4.91
C THR A 63 -1.25 14.28 5.37
N GLN A 64 -1.77 14.57 6.56
CA GLN A 64 -1.67 15.91 7.17
C GLN A 64 -0.22 16.26 7.54
N LYS A 65 0.50 15.30 8.13
CA LYS A 65 1.88 15.52 8.57
C LYS A 65 2.89 15.40 7.42
N TYR A 66 2.61 14.56 6.44
CA TYR A 66 3.49 14.21 5.32
C TYR A 66 2.76 14.29 3.97
N PRO A 67 2.32 15.49 3.54
CA PRO A 67 1.52 15.65 2.31
C PRO A 67 2.24 15.16 1.05
N GLU A 68 3.58 15.10 1.07
CA GLU A 68 4.40 14.55 -0.02
C GLU A 68 4.25 13.03 -0.18
N THR A 69 3.47 12.36 0.66
CA THR A 69 3.10 10.95 0.50
C THR A 69 1.96 10.76 -0.49
N LEU A 70 1.22 11.82 -0.81
CA LEU A 70 0.09 11.75 -1.73
C LEU A 70 0.55 11.55 -3.18
N GLN A 71 -0.27 10.86 -3.95
CA GLN A 71 -0.07 10.64 -5.36
C GLN A 71 -0.37 11.92 -6.17
N VAL A 72 0.41 12.16 -7.21
CA VAL A 72 0.20 13.26 -8.18
C VAL A 72 -0.25 12.67 -9.50
N GLN A 73 -1.33 13.22 -10.08
CA GLN A 73 -1.87 12.84 -11.38
C GLN A 73 -0.99 13.39 -12.53
N ALA A 74 -1.25 12.93 -13.75
CA ALA A 74 -0.54 13.39 -14.95
C ALA A 74 -0.69 14.89 -15.22
N ASP A 75 -1.83 15.48 -14.84
CA ASP A 75 -2.12 16.91 -14.96
C ASP A 75 -1.54 17.78 -13.81
N GLY A 76 -0.80 17.16 -12.89
CA GLY A 76 -0.23 17.82 -11.72
C GLY A 76 -1.16 17.89 -10.50
N THR A 77 -2.41 17.44 -10.61
CA THR A 77 -3.35 17.44 -9.49
C THR A 77 -2.91 16.43 -8.43
N VAL A 78 -2.91 16.86 -7.17
CA VAL A 78 -2.63 15.99 -6.02
C VAL A 78 -3.90 15.24 -5.62
N ASN A 79 -3.82 13.92 -5.49
CA ASN A 79 -4.92 13.12 -4.97
C ASN A 79 -5.17 13.44 -3.50
N LEU A 80 -6.39 13.86 -3.19
CA LEU A 80 -6.78 14.09 -1.81
C LEU A 80 -6.97 12.77 -1.07
N PRO A 81 -6.73 12.74 0.28
CA PRO A 81 -7.04 11.57 1.09
C PRO A 81 -8.54 11.25 1.09
N GLY A 82 -8.91 10.01 1.38
CA GLY A 82 -10.32 9.57 1.47
C GLY A 82 -10.70 8.43 0.54
N LYS A 83 -9.76 7.95 -0.28
CA LYS A 83 -9.89 6.72 -1.07
C LYS A 83 -8.71 5.79 -0.75
N ARG A 84 -8.78 4.55 -1.22
CA ARG A 84 -7.65 3.62 -1.12
C ARG A 84 -6.60 3.92 -2.20
N HIS A 85 -5.33 3.55 -1.95
CA HIS A 85 -4.22 3.63 -2.91
C HIS A 85 -3.91 5.01 -3.49
N ASN A 86 -4.23 6.09 -2.78
CA ASN A 86 -3.96 7.45 -3.20
C ASN A 86 -2.60 7.98 -2.72
N PHE A 87 -1.65 7.11 -2.50
CA PHE A 87 -0.30 7.43 -2.05
C PHE A 87 0.77 7.08 -3.08
N CYS A 88 1.90 7.78 -2.96
CA CYS A 88 3.07 7.55 -3.79
C CYS A 88 3.90 6.37 -3.26
N TYR A 89 3.97 5.26 -4.00
CA TYR A 89 4.79 4.10 -3.66
C TYR A 89 6.31 4.40 -3.63
N SER A 90 6.73 5.48 -4.27
CA SER A 90 8.13 5.93 -4.26
C SER A 90 8.47 6.85 -3.09
N SER A 91 7.48 7.29 -2.29
CA SER A 91 7.72 8.12 -1.11
C SER A 91 8.52 7.36 -0.06
N PRO A 92 9.70 7.86 0.36
CA PRO A 92 10.48 7.23 1.43
C PRO A 92 9.73 7.21 2.75
N VAL A 93 8.99 8.29 3.06
CA VAL A 93 8.18 8.40 4.28
C VAL A 93 7.07 7.35 4.29
N MET A 94 6.31 7.22 3.20
CA MET A 94 5.26 6.21 3.11
C MET A 94 5.82 4.80 3.30
N ARG A 95 6.91 4.47 2.61
CA ARG A 95 7.57 3.16 2.73
C ARG A 95 8.07 2.89 4.15
N TRP A 96 8.59 3.92 4.82
CA TRP A 96 9.06 3.79 6.19
C TRP A 96 7.90 3.55 7.16
N LYS A 97 6.79 4.31 7.05
CA LYS A 97 5.61 4.15 7.89
C LYS A 97 4.92 2.80 7.67
N VAL A 98 4.78 2.33 6.43
CA VAL A 98 4.30 0.97 6.14
C VAL A 98 5.17 -0.07 6.84
N LYS A 99 6.50 0.06 6.75
CA LYS A 99 7.42 -0.86 7.42
C LYS A 99 7.25 -0.85 8.94
N GLN A 100 6.94 0.29 9.55
CA GLN A 100 6.73 0.37 11.00
C GLN A 100 5.45 -0.32 11.44
N ILE A 101 4.31 -0.04 10.82
CA ILE A 101 3.04 -0.69 11.16
C ILE A 101 3.10 -2.20 10.88
N ASP A 102 3.67 -2.63 9.75
CA ASP A 102 3.78 -4.05 9.41
C ASP A 102 4.66 -4.80 10.42
N ARG A 103 5.76 -4.18 10.86
CA ARG A 103 6.61 -4.76 11.93
C ARG A 103 5.89 -4.85 13.26
N ALA A 104 5.11 -3.83 13.63
CA ALA A 104 4.34 -3.84 14.87
C ALA A 104 3.30 -4.96 14.86
N LEU A 105 2.56 -5.11 13.76
CA LEU A 105 1.62 -6.21 13.56
C LEU A 105 2.30 -7.58 13.61
N ALA A 106 3.41 -7.74 12.89
CA ALA A 106 4.14 -9.02 12.88
C ALA A 106 4.67 -9.41 14.27
N ARG A 107 5.14 -8.45 15.05
CA ARG A 107 5.59 -8.67 16.43
C ARG A 107 4.44 -9.08 17.36
N ARG A 108 3.26 -8.46 17.21
CA ARG A 108 2.11 -8.74 18.07
C ARG A 108 1.40 -10.03 17.71
N PHE A 109 1.20 -10.30 16.43
CA PHE A 109 0.31 -11.35 15.95
C PHE A 109 1.01 -12.51 15.24
N GLY A 110 2.27 -12.38 14.89
CA GLY A 110 2.99 -13.39 14.10
C GLY A 110 3.17 -14.76 14.75
N LYS A 111 2.87 -14.88 16.06
CA LYS A 111 2.90 -16.15 16.80
C LYS A 111 1.51 -16.66 17.20
N LYS A 112 0.43 -16.01 16.78
CA LYS A 112 -0.95 -16.46 17.04
C LYS A 112 -1.23 -17.68 16.17
N GLU A 113 -1.59 -18.82 16.77
CA GLU A 113 -1.74 -20.11 16.09
C GLU A 113 -2.76 -20.11 14.95
N ASN A 114 -3.82 -19.31 15.09
CA ASN A 114 -4.86 -19.19 14.08
C ASN A 114 -4.60 -18.12 13.02
N VAL A 115 -3.51 -17.36 13.10
CA VAL A 115 -3.06 -16.47 12.03
C VAL A 115 -2.19 -17.29 11.07
N ILE A 116 -2.80 -17.76 9.99
CA ILE A 116 -2.17 -18.73 9.07
C ILE A 116 -1.51 -18.11 7.84
N LEU A 117 -1.94 -16.91 7.47
CA LEU A 117 -1.44 -16.19 6.30
C LEU A 117 -1.43 -14.66 6.54
N TRP A 118 -0.63 -13.95 5.76
CA TRP A 118 -0.62 -12.51 5.68
C TRP A 118 -1.14 -12.04 4.32
N HIS A 119 -2.15 -11.15 4.35
CA HIS A 119 -2.60 -10.43 3.18
C HIS A 119 -1.79 -9.12 3.07
N ILE A 120 -0.83 -9.08 2.16
CA ILE A 120 0.10 -7.96 2.03
C ILE A 120 -0.58 -6.82 1.27
N SER A 121 -0.91 -5.72 1.99
CA SER A 121 -1.62 -4.56 1.43
C SER A 121 -2.96 -4.94 0.79
N ASN A 122 -3.30 -4.38 -0.35
CA ASN A 122 -4.47 -4.76 -1.14
C ASN A 122 -4.30 -4.32 -2.59
N GLU A 123 -4.61 -5.18 -3.55
CA GLU A 123 -4.75 -4.87 -4.99
C GLU A 123 -3.70 -3.88 -5.52
N PHE A 124 -2.42 -4.23 -5.47
CA PHE A 124 -1.32 -3.42 -6.03
C PHE A 124 -1.60 -3.08 -7.51
N GLY A 125 -1.36 -1.82 -7.89
CA GLY A 125 -1.66 -1.33 -9.24
C GLY A 125 -2.86 -0.40 -9.30
N GLY A 126 -3.60 -0.31 -8.21
CA GLY A 126 -4.64 0.70 -8.00
C GLY A 126 -5.93 0.50 -8.80
N ASN A 127 -6.94 1.24 -8.40
CA ASN A 127 -8.29 1.20 -8.97
C ASN A 127 -8.61 2.46 -9.78
N PHE A 128 -7.61 3.18 -10.21
CA PHE A 128 -7.79 4.47 -10.86
C PHE A 128 -7.47 4.40 -12.34
N LYS A 129 -8.14 5.22 -13.10
CA LYS A 129 -7.95 5.38 -14.54
C LYS A 129 -6.48 5.60 -14.91
N ASP A 130 -5.72 6.21 -13.98
CA ASP A 130 -4.27 6.32 -14.05
C ASP A 130 -3.68 5.96 -12.67
N SER A 131 -3.23 4.72 -12.53
CA SER A 131 -2.59 4.21 -11.30
C SER A 131 -1.14 4.69 -11.14
N THR A 132 -0.64 5.50 -12.08
CA THR A 132 0.72 6.02 -12.11
C THR A 132 0.85 7.30 -11.32
N CYS A 133 1.86 7.40 -10.47
CA CYS A 133 2.17 8.66 -9.78
C CYS A 133 3.17 9.47 -10.58
N HIS A 134 2.81 10.71 -10.89
CA HIS A 134 3.61 11.64 -11.67
C HIS A 134 4.41 12.64 -10.82
N CYS A 135 4.52 12.42 -9.50
CA CYS A 135 5.32 13.29 -8.65
C CYS A 135 6.82 13.23 -9.05
N GLU A 136 7.55 14.25 -8.69
CA GLU A 136 8.98 14.41 -9.01
C GLU A 136 9.82 13.17 -8.60
N LYS A 137 9.55 12.58 -7.43
CA LYS A 137 10.21 11.36 -6.96
C LYS A 137 9.99 10.17 -7.90
N CYS A 138 8.76 9.99 -8.38
CA CYS A 138 8.44 8.93 -9.33
C CYS A 138 9.07 9.17 -10.68
N GLN A 139 9.03 10.39 -11.19
CA GLN A 139 9.68 10.77 -12.45
C GLN A 139 11.20 10.56 -12.39
N LYS A 140 11.85 10.96 -11.28
CA LYS A 140 13.28 10.72 -11.08
C LYS A 140 13.62 9.23 -11.13
N LYS A 141 12.89 8.41 -10.35
CA LYS A 141 13.11 6.95 -10.34
C LYS A 141 12.82 6.30 -11.69
N PHE A 142 11.84 6.79 -12.41
CA PHE A 142 11.55 6.30 -13.76
C PHE A 142 12.69 6.61 -14.74
N ARG A 143 13.26 7.82 -14.70
CA ARG A 143 14.43 8.17 -15.51
C ARG A 143 15.66 7.33 -15.14
N GLU A 144 15.89 7.08 -13.85
CA GLU A 144 16.99 6.19 -13.40
C GLU A 144 16.78 4.76 -13.92
N TRP A 145 15.55 4.24 -13.88
CA TRP A 145 15.23 2.94 -14.43
C TRP A 145 15.43 2.89 -15.96
N LEU A 146 15.04 3.94 -16.69
CA LEU A 146 15.28 4.05 -18.13
C LEU A 146 16.78 4.04 -18.46
N LYS A 147 17.58 4.81 -17.72
CA LYS A 147 19.05 4.81 -17.87
C LYS A 147 19.63 3.41 -17.68
N ASN A 148 19.21 2.72 -16.64
CA ASN A 148 19.69 1.37 -16.35
C ASN A 148 19.26 0.37 -17.43
N LYS A 149 18.03 0.51 -17.95
CA LYS A 149 17.49 -0.41 -18.96
C LYS A 149 18.08 -0.21 -20.34
N TYR A 150 18.22 1.03 -20.78
CA TYR A 150 18.61 1.35 -22.16
C TYR A 150 20.08 1.78 -22.29
N GLY A 151 20.69 2.26 -21.24
CA GLY A 151 22.08 2.71 -21.20
C GLY A 151 22.29 4.09 -21.84
N THR A 152 21.80 4.28 -23.08
CA THR A 152 21.95 5.55 -23.83
C THR A 152 20.60 6.05 -24.35
N LEU A 153 20.51 7.39 -24.56
CA LEU A 153 19.31 7.99 -25.17
C LEU A 153 19.06 7.47 -26.59
N ASP A 154 20.10 7.21 -27.37
CA ASP A 154 19.93 6.68 -28.71
C ASP A 154 19.28 5.29 -28.70
N LYS A 155 19.69 4.41 -27.77
CA LYS A 155 19.05 3.11 -27.61
C LYS A 155 17.59 3.22 -27.15
N LEU A 156 17.30 4.15 -26.22
CA LEU A 156 15.93 4.45 -25.81
C LEU A 156 15.10 4.92 -26.98
N ASN A 157 15.59 5.94 -27.71
CA ASN A 157 14.91 6.54 -28.85
C ASN A 157 14.63 5.51 -29.95
N ALA A 158 15.61 4.66 -30.27
CA ALA A 158 15.44 3.57 -31.24
C ALA A 158 14.40 2.54 -30.79
N SER A 159 14.46 2.12 -29.50
CA SER A 159 13.53 1.14 -28.94
C SER A 159 12.08 1.64 -28.89
N TRP A 160 11.88 2.90 -28.59
CA TRP A 160 10.56 3.54 -28.50
C TRP A 160 10.10 4.15 -29.82
N TRP A 161 10.98 4.15 -30.82
CA TRP A 161 10.71 4.76 -32.14
C TRP A 161 10.29 6.23 -32.07
N THR A 162 10.93 6.98 -31.19
CA THR A 162 10.56 8.36 -30.84
C THR A 162 10.83 9.38 -31.97
N GLY A 163 11.56 9.01 -33.01
CA GLY A 163 11.77 9.87 -34.19
C GLY A 163 10.48 10.23 -34.93
N PHE A 164 9.45 9.39 -34.83
CA PHE A 164 8.14 9.70 -35.40
C PHE A 164 7.47 10.87 -34.63
N TRP A 165 6.84 11.78 -35.30
CA TRP A 165 6.26 13.00 -34.76
C TRP A 165 7.27 13.96 -34.07
N SER A 166 8.56 13.86 -34.36
CA SER A 166 9.63 14.67 -33.74
C SER A 166 9.69 14.55 -32.21
N HIS A 167 9.38 13.36 -31.67
CA HIS A 167 9.39 13.10 -30.22
C HIS A 167 10.74 12.54 -29.70
N LYS A 168 11.81 12.67 -30.50
CA LYS A 168 13.15 12.21 -30.10
C LYS A 168 13.60 12.92 -28.80
N TYR A 169 13.90 12.14 -27.78
CA TYR A 169 14.50 12.67 -26.55
C TYR A 169 15.95 13.08 -26.77
N THR A 170 16.30 14.27 -26.34
CA THR A 170 17.66 14.85 -26.43
C THR A 170 18.38 14.85 -25.09
N ASP A 171 17.63 14.68 -24.00
CA ASP A 171 18.17 14.47 -22.67
C ASP A 171 17.27 13.54 -21.83
N TRP A 172 17.73 13.17 -20.62
CA TRP A 172 16.98 12.30 -19.71
C TRP A 172 15.95 13.08 -18.87
#